data_d320f1abad56811885c2c21436785158
#
_entry.id   d320f1abad56811885c2c21436785158
#
_cell.length_a   1.000
_cell.length_b   1.000
_cell.length_c   1.000
_cell.angle_alpha   90.00
_cell.angle_beta   90.00
_cell.angle_gamma   90.00
#
_symmetry.space_group_name_H-M   'P 1'
#
loop_
_entity.id
_entity.type
_entity.pdbx_description
1 polymer ?
#
loop_
_entity_poly.entity_id
_entity_poly.type
_entity_poly.pdbx_seq_one_letter_code
_entity_poly.pdbx_strand_id
1 'polypeptide(L)'
;MNILVVGNVLKDVYLNLDSRTEEFETDKNGVKWLDFGFNASEHHFFSREPSLGGAAVSLEVLSKMGLTTSVTGSKLKLEDGGLVADDTADTYRYIMVTDGRPSYLVPIEYKTTYFATPGDYYDYVFIDRSAKLEPETIKQIESYLDLSRNTKLVVYLRTLLDVTLNQLVSRADLLFVENNRGDSEEPQALQLNELDENKLVYISEEQLSYRDINEKVTVGRIDVLTHLSAYSIAAATILGGFILGKSVENSLRMARVNMENSKLNSVLSLEELEDIAKNMDPEEDLELLAASLVYKPKGILAADESGGSIKKKFGQLNIEDTAEKRRDYRNIFLSTSDLEKYVNGVILFDETARQQADNGQNFVDYLISRRIVPGIKVDQGLERIENSVETYTKGLDGLALRLREYYRMGLRFAKWRAAFEIHINEAGKIITPSEMAIEKNCRILAEYAKECQSAGLVPIVEPEVVYDGYYDIDKSAEVTARILDKLFTTMADFGVNLKACILKCNMVLAGKQFGESTPDEVGEATAKVLKEHVPSELAGVVFLSGGQTVEQATNNLAAVIKNGPFEFPVTFSFARALQDPALFTWKGDNANIEAAKEAFKERLIANTDVLR
;
A
#
# COMPACT_ATOMS: atom_id res chain seq x y z
N MET A 1 4.35 31.43 -17.26
CA MET A 1 3.01 31.69 -16.69
C MET A 1 3.17 31.98 -15.22
N ASN A 2 2.55 33.06 -14.78
CA ASN A 2 2.65 33.54 -13.41
C ASN A 2 1.37 33.20 -12.64
N ILE A 3 1.51 32.61 -11.46
CA ILE A 3 0.39 32.17 -10.62
C ILE A 3 0.47 32.89 -9.29
N LEU A 4 -0.62 33.54 -8.90
CA LEU A 4 -0.81 34.09 -7.58
C LEU A 4 -1.61 33.11 -6.72
N VAL A 5 -0.99 32.57 -5.67
CA VAL A 5 -1.66 31.72 -4.69
C VAL A 5 -2.20 32.60 -3.55
N VAL A 6 -3.50 32.51 -3.28
CA VAL A 6 -4.18 33.24 -2.21
C VAL A 6 -4.53 32.27 -1.09
N GLY A 7 -3.97 32.45 0.09
CA GLY A 7 -4.26 31.58 1.23
C GLY A 7 -3.35 31.79 2.41
N ASN A 8 -3.62 31.07 3.48
CA ASN A 8 -2.82 31.13 4.70
C ASN A 8 -1.65 30.15 4.63
N VAL A 9 -0.47 30.62 4.98
CA VAL A 9 0.69 29.77 5.24
C VAL A 9 0.60 29.25 6.66
N LEU A 10 0.67 27.93 6.80
CA LEU A 10 0.52 27.23 8.06
C LEU A 10 1.84 26.53 8.42
N LYS A 11 2.15 26.47 9.71
CA LYS A 11 3.17 25.55 10.24
C LYS A 11 2.45 24.35 10.84
N ASP A 12 2.67 23.16 10.28
CA ASP A 12 2.09 21.93 10.77
C ASP A 12 2.96 21.35 11.89
N VAL A 13 2.40 21.26 13.09
CA VAL A 13 3.04 20.69 14.27
C VAL A 13 2.36 19.37 14.59
N TYR A 14 3.11 18.28 14.50
CA TYR A 14 2.61 16.93 14.80
C TYR A 14 2.87 16.62 16.27
N LEU A 15 1.81 16.31 17.03
CA LEU A 15 1.86 15.88 18.42
C LEU A 15 1.56 14.40 18.51
N ASN A 16 2.56 13.57 18.84
CA ASN A 16 2.34 12.18 19.19
C ASN A 16 1.84 12.09 20.62
N LEU A 17 0.65 11.54 20.79
CA LEU A 17 0.11 11.19 22.10
C LEU A 17 0.54 9.77 22.43
N ASP A 18 1.23 9.58 23.54
CA ASP A 18 1.43 8.25 24.11
C ASP A 18 0.05 7.69 24.52
N SER A 19 -0.24 6.43 24.18
CA SER A 19 -1.54 5.76 24.36
C SER A 19 -2.04 5.65 25.81
N ARG A 20 -1.36 6.27 26.78
CA ARG A 20 -1.63 6.19 28.22
C ARG A 20 -2.37 7.37 28.83
N THR A 21 -2.71 8.41 28.07
CA THR A 21 -3.46 9.56 28.60
C THR A 21 -4.95 9.45 28.23
N GLU A 22 -5.75 8.90 29.14
CA GLU A 22 -7.20 8.67 28.99
C GLU A 22 -8.08 9.81 29.56
N GLU A 23 -7.63 11.02 29.72
CA GLU A 23 -8.49 12.07 30.26
C GLU A 23 -8.91 13.07 29.18
N PHE A 24 -10.08 12.84 28.60
CA PHE A 24 -10.77 13.80 27.75
C PHE A 24 -11.94 14.42 28.52
N GLU A 25 -11.98 15.73 28.67
CA GLU A 25 -13.19 16.42 29.10
C GLU A 25 -14.15 16.57 27.92
N THR A 26 -15.42 16.20 28.15
CA THR A 26 -16.48 16.32 27.14
C THR A 26 -17.29 17.58 27.46
N ASP A 27 -17.41 18.50 26.53
CA ASP A 27 -18.21 19.71 26.69
C ASP A 27 -19.72 19.41 26.60
N LYS A 28 -20.54 20.47 26.81
CA LYS A 28 -22.01 20.40 26.79
C LYS A 28 -22.60 19.94 25.45
N ASN A 29 -21.81 19.92 24.38
CA ASN A 29 -22.21 19.55 23.03
C ASN A 29 -21.66 18.16 22.64
N GLY A 30 -21.04 17.42 23.56
CA GLY A 30 -20.45 16.11 23.32
C GLY A 30 -19.08 16.18 22.60
N VAL A 31 -18.48 17.35 22.50
CA VAL A 31 -17.14 17.53 21.93
C VAL A 31 -16.12 17.20 23.02
N LYS A 32 -15.21 16.28 22.72
CA LYS A 32 -14.12 15.92 23.61
C LYS A 32 -12.98 16.95 23.47
N TRP A 33 -12.61 17.58 24.55
CA TRP A 33 -11.49 18.49 24.63
C TRP A 33 -10.33 17.85 25.38
N LEU A 34 -9.11 18.07 24.90
CA LEU A 34 -7.92 17.84 25.70
C LEU A 34 -7.62 19.14 26.45
N ASP A 35 -7.71 19.10 27.77
CA ASP A 35 -7.21 20.22 28.57
C ASP A 35 -5.69 20.14 28.62
N PHE A 36 -5.04 20.91 27.79
CA PHE A 36 -3.59 21.15 27.90
C PHE A 36 -3.34 22.08 29.09
N GLY A 37 -3.60 21.60 30.31
CA GLY A 37 -3.05 22.22 31.50
C GLY A 37 -1.53 22.26 31.34
N PHE A 38 -0.99 23.45 31.10
CA PHE A 38 0.42 23.70 30.86
C PHE A 38 1.28 23.28 32.07
N ASN A 39 1.48 21.99 32.25
CA ASN A 39 2.60 21.45 33.02
C ASN A 39 3.45 20.61 32.07
N ALA A 40 4.26 21.32 31.28
CA ALA A 40 5.10 20.77 30.22
C ALA A 40 6.23 19.83 30.69
N SER A 41 6.24 19.40 31.95
CA SER A 41 7.36 18.64 32.52
C SER A 41 7.17 17.11 32.53
N GLU A 42 6.00 16.58 32.18
CA GLU A 42 5.75 15.13 32.29
C GLU A 42 5.28 14.42 31.02
N HIS A 43 5.10 15.11 29.89
CA HIS A 43 4.68 14.48 28.65
C HIS A 43 5.80 14.52 27.60
N HIS A 44 6.23 13.36 27.15
CA HIS A 44 7.17 13.22 26.03
C HIS A 44 6.45 13.49 24.71
N PHE A 45 6.45 14.75 24.26
CA PHE A 45 6.01 15.11 22.92
C PHE A 45 7.16 14.89 21.94
N PHE A 46 7.01 13.97 21.02
CA PHE A 46 7.86 13.89 19.84
C PHE A 46 7.26 14.81 18.78
N SER A 47 7.79 16.02 18.64
CA SER A 47 7.50 16.83 17.47
C SER A 47 8.44 16.40 16.34
N ARG A 48 7.88 16.08 15.15
CA ARG A 48 8.66 16.23 13.93
C ARG A 48 8.96 17.71 13.73
N GLU A 49 10.04 18.04 13.03
CA GLU A 49 10.27 19.44 12.63
C GLU A 49 9.02 19.97 11.92
N PRO A 50 8.59 21.21 12.24
CA PRO A 50 7.40 21.80 11.64
C PRO A 50 7.52 21.79 10.11
N SER A 51 6.53 21.23 9.42
CA SER A 51 6.44 21.30 7.96
C SER A 51 5.54 22.46 7.54
N LEU A 52 5.79 23.02 6.37
CA LEU A 52 4.92 24.04 5.79
C LEU A 52 3.60 23.41 5.33
N GLY A 53 2.48 24.10 5.55
CA GLY A 53 1.15 23.69 5.17
C GLY A 53 0.36 24.79 4.46
N GLY A 54 -0.86 24.46 4.02
CA GLY A 54 -1.73 25.42 3.34
C GLY A 54 -1.17 25.94 2.03
N ALA A 55 -1.29 27.23 1.78
CA ALA A 55 -0.87 27.89 0.54
C ALA A 55 0.63 27.72 0.21
N ALA A 56 1.49 27.54 1.22
CA ALA A 56 2.91 27.30 1.00
C ALA A 56 3.17 25.97 0.30
N VAL A 57 2.40 24.93 0.60
CA VAL A 57 2.52 23.62 -0.07
C VAL A 57 2.11 23.73 -1.53
N SER A 58 0.99 24.39 -1.82
CA SER A 58 0.55 24.65 -3.20
C SER A 58 1.61 25.40 -4.00
N LEU A 59 2.25 26.36 -3.37
CA LEU A 59 3.32 27.15 -3.96
C LEU A 59 4.57 26.30 -4.27
N GLU A 60 4.98 25.45 -3.34
CA GLU A 60 6.11 24.51 -3.52
C GLU A 60 5.86 23.54 -4.67
N VAL A 61 4.67 22.93 -4.72
CA VAL A 61 4.28 22.01 -5.81
C VAL A 61 4.38 22.71 -7.16
N LEU A 62 3.73 23.84 -7.34
CA LEU A 62 3.70 24.58 -8.60
C LEU A 62 5.11 25.04 -9.01
N SER A 63 5.93 25.50 -8.05
CA SER A 63 7.32 25.90 -8.31
C SER A 63 8.17 24.71 -8.76
N LYS A 64 8.06 23.55 -8.14
CA LYS A 64 8.78 22.33 -8.57
C LYS A 64 8.32 21.81 -9.93
N MET A 65 7.10 22.13 -10.34
CA MET A 65 6.62 21.88 -11.71
C MET A 65 7.12 22.90 -12.74
N GLY A 66 7.99 23.84 -12.36
CA GLY A 66 8.62 24.83 -13.23
C GLY A 66 7.75 26.07 -13.50
N LEU A 67 6.73 26.33 -12.69
CA LEU A 67 5.86 27.48 -12.83
C LEU A 67 6.33 28.64 -11.94
N THR A 68 6.18 29.87 -12.41
CA THR A 68 6.47 31.07 -11.61
C THR A 68 5.30 31.32 -10.66
N THR A 69 5.58 31.38 -9.37
CA THR A 69 4.55 31.49 -8.33
C THR A 69 4.82 32.62 -7.36
N SER A 70 3.74 33.21 -6.85
CA SER A 70 3.76 34.19 -5.76
C SER A 70 2.62 33.86 -4.79
N VAL A 71 2.74 34.28 -3.54
CA VAL A 71 1.69 34.08 -2.54
C VAL A 71 1.26 35.40 -1.94
N THR A 72 -0.04 35.50 -1.63
CA THR A 72 -0.61 36.59 -0.83
C THR A 72 -1.50 36.02 0.27
N GLY A 73 -1.66 36.73 1.35
CA GLY A 73 -2.50 36.30 2.49
C GLY A 73 -1.74 36.09 3.79
N SER A 74 -0.46 35.78 3.72
CA SER A 74 0.46 35.74 4.87
C SER A 74 1.79 36.41 4.50
N LYS A 75 2.50 36.97 5.46
CA LYS A 75 3.84 37.50 5.21
C LYS A 75 4.82 36.33 5.10
N LEU A 76 5.48 36.22 3.95
CA LEU A 76 6.55 35.27 3.70
C LEU A 76 7.84 36.01 3.38
N LYS A 77 8.95 35.45 3.80
CA LYS A 77 10.28 35.88 3.45
C LYS A 77 10.97 34.80 2.62
N LEU A 78 11.54 35.19 1.48
CA LEU A 78 12.41 34.33 0.69
C LEU A 78 13.82 34.42 1.29
N GLU A 79 14.33 33.29 1.80
CA GLU A 79 15.74 33.14 2.16
C GLU A 79 16.40 32.10 1.28
N ASP A 80 17.73 32.13 1.14
CA ASP A 80 18.51 31.28 0.26
C ASP A 80 18.17 29.77 0.47
N GLY A 81 17.42 29.22 -0.47
CA GLY A 81 17.06 27.80 -0.51
C GLY A 81 15.61 27.45 -0.19
N GLY A 82 14.71 28.39 0.12
CA GLY A 82 13.30 28.10 0.36
C GLY A 82 12.49 29.27 0.92
N LEU A 83 11.18 29.07 0.96
CA LEU A 83 10.22 29.97 1.60
C LEU A 83 10.27 29.78 3.12
N VAL A 84 10.60 30.84 3.85
CA VAL A 84 10.57 30.87 5.32
C VAL A 84 9.40 31.75 5.75
N ALA A 85 8.55 31.25 6.67
CA ALA A 85 7.52 32.10 7.27
C ALA A 85 8.17 33.17 8.12
N ASP A 86 7.73 34.43 7.96
CA ASP A 86 8.12 35.51 8.88
C ASP A 86 7.65 35.14 10.29
N ASP A 87 8.54 35.15 11.28
CA ASP A 87 8.27 34.74 12.67
C ASP A 87 7.14 35.54 13.35
N THR A 88 6.62 36.56 12.69
CA THR A 88 5.47 37.35 13.16
C THR A 88 4.12 36.85 12.70
N ALA A 89 4.05 35.79 11.84
CA ALA A 89 2.81 35.23 11.25
C ALA A 89 2.52 33.82 11.76
N ASP A 90 2.40 33.65 13.07
CA ASP A 90 2.23 32.38 13.72
C ASP A 90 0.80 31.84 13.60
N THR A 91 0.47 31.14 12.50
CA THR A 91 -0.66 30.23 12.49
C THR A 91 -0.13 28.79 12.50
N TYR A 92 -0.06 28.22 13.68
CA TYR A 92 0.30 26.82 13.86
C TYR A 92 -0.94 25.94 13.68
N ARG A 93 -0.80 24.87 12.93
CA ARG A 93 -1.80 23.79 12.86
C ARG A 93 -1.27 22.62 13.67
N TYR A 94 -1.98 22.27 14.74
CA TYR A 94 -1.62 21.14 15.60
C TYR A 94 -2.34 19.89 15.12
N ILE A 95 -1.59 18.84 14.83
CA ILE A 95 -2.09 17.56 14.34
C ILE A 95 -1.76 16.53 15.41
N MET A 96 -2.77 15.99 16.05
CA MET A 96 -2.58 14.92 17.03
C MET A 96 -2.45 13.59 16.28
N VAL A 97 -1.40 12.85 16.60
CA VAL A 97 -1.09 11.56 16.00
C VAL A 97 -1.24 10.49 17.09
N THR A 98 -2.16 9.54 16.89
CA THR A 98 -2.33 8.36 17.74
C THR A 98 -1.96 7.12 16.93
N ASP A 99 -1.09 6.28 17.46
CA ASP A 99 -0.60 5.08 16.77
C ASP A 99 -0.03 5.35 15.36
N GLY A 100 0.68 6.47 15.22
CA GLY A 100 1.27 6.89 13.94
C GLY A 100 0.27 7.46 12.92
N ARG A 101 -1.01 7.61 13.28
CA ARG A 101 -2.07 8.15 12.40
C ARG A 101 -2.55 9.52 12.92
N PRO A 102 -2.78 10.51 12.03
CA PRO A 102 -3.46 11.72 12.42
C PRO A 102 -4.88 11.37 12.91
N SER A 103 -5.12 11.51 14.21
CA SER A 103 -6.38 11.13 14.83
C SER A 103 -7.29 12.32 15.14
N TYR A 104 -6.72 13.52 15.26
CA TYR A 104 -7.45 14.73 15.60
C TYR A 104 -6.78 15.98 15.04
N LEU A 105 -7.60 16.90 14.53
CA LEU A 105 -7.22 18.29 14.27
C LEU A 105 -7.71 19.15 15.43
N VAL A 106 -6.79 19.85 16.07
CA VAL A 106 -7.21 20.93 16.95
C VAL A 106 -7.83 22.00 16.06
N PRO A 107 -9.09 22.42 16.29
CA PRO A 107 -9.71 23.46 15.49
C PRO A 107 -8.85 24.71 15.56
N ILE A 108 -8.40 25.18 14.41
CA ILE A 108 -7.66 26.43 14.31
C ILE A 108 -8.62 27.50 13.83
N GLU A 109 -8.60 28.62 14.47
CA GLU A 109 -9.19 29.81 13.91
C GLU A 109 -8.27 30.33 12.81
N TYR A 110 -8.62 30.07 11.55
CA TYR A 110 -7.85 30.62 10.42
C TYR A 110 -7.92 32.14 10.49
N LYS A 111 -6.76 32.77 10.42
CA LYS A 111 -6.71 34.24 10.29
C LYS A 111 -7.31 34.65 8.95
N THR A 112 -7.97 35.80 8.94
CA THR A 112 -8.48 36.40 7.72
C THR A 112 -7.36 36.54 6.69
N THR A 113 -7.59 36.04 5.50
CA THR A 113 -6.65 36.13 4.38
C THR A 113 -6.78 37.50 3.74
N TYR A 114 -5.70 38.24 3.66
CA TYR A 114 -5.65 39.56 3.01
C TYR A 114 -5.23 39.39 1.54
N PHE A 115 -5.89 40.13 0.67
CA PHE A 115 -5.51 40.24 -0.73
C PHE A 115 -4.93 41.64 -0.95
N ALA A 116 -3.62 41.74 -1.13
CA ALA A 116 -3.02 42.96 -1.60
C ALA A 116 -3.10 42.97 -3.13
N THR A 117 -3.79 43.94 -3.72
CA THR A 117 -3.88 44.07 -5.18
C THR A 117 -2.46 44.10 -5.76
N PRO A 118 -2.06 43.07 -6.55
CA PRO A 118 -0.71 43.01 -7.09
C PRO A 118 -0.46 44.16 -8.08
N GLY A 119 0.76 44.66 -8.09
CA GLY A 119 1.21 45.60 -9.13
C GLY A 119 1.47 44.92 -10.48
N ASP A 120 1.61 43.58 -10.45
CA ASP A 120 1.92 42.76 -11.62
C ASP A 120 0.70 41.97 -12.09
N TYR A 121 0.72 41.59 -13.37
CA TYR A 121 -0.29 40.72 -13.96
C TYR A 121 0.03 39.25 -13.71
N TYR A 122 -0.98 38.50 -13.31
CA TYR A 122 -0.93 37.05 -13.16
C TYR A 122 -1.83 36.37 -14.19
N ASP A 123 -1.37 35.25 -14.73
CA ASP A 123 -2.14 34.42 -15.66
C ASP A 123 -3.25 33.65 -14.89
N TYR A 124 -2.97 33.32 -13.63
CA TYR A 124 -3.89 32.60 -12.74
C TYR A 124 -3.89 33.20 -11.34
N VAL A 125 -5.08 33.25 -10.74
CA VAL A 125 -5.29 33.44 -9.29
C VAL A 125 -5.85 32.14 -8.74
N PHE A 126 -5.08 31.47 -7.87
CA PHE A 126 -5.48 30.23 -7.21
C PHE A 126 -5.81 30.48 -5.75
N ILE A 127 -7.09 30.38 -5.39
CA ILE A 127 -7.54 30.48 -4.00
C ILE A 127 -7.40 29.10 -3.36
N ASP A 128 -6.38 28.96 -2.51
CA ASP A 128 -6.09 27.71 -1.80
C ASP A 128 -7.11 27.46 -0.70
N ARG A 129 -7.34 26.18 -0.37
CA ARG A 129 -8.25 25.72 0.69
C ARG A 129 -7.99 26.33 2.06
N SER A 130 -6.81 26.87 2.30
CA SER A 130 -6.45 27.54 3.56
C SER A 130 -6.94 28.98 3.64
N ALA A 131 -7.50 29.55 2.55
CA ALA A 131 -7.99 30.92 2.53
C ALA A 131 -9.26 31.05 3.38
N LYS A 132 -9.27 32.07 4.24
CA LYS A 132 -10.45 32.59 4.94
C LYS A 132 -10.71 34.00 4.44
N LEU A 133 -11.65 34.14 3.50
CA LEU A 133 -11.92 35.39 2.82
C LEU A 133 -13.10 36.12 3.47
N GLU A 134 -12.86 37.38 3.84
CA GLU A 134 -13.93 38.29 4.27
C GLU A 134 -14.53 39.00 3.04
N PRO A 135 -15.75 39.54 3.15
CA PRO A 135 -16.43 40.19 2.01
C PRO A 135 -15.61 41.30 1.33
N GLU A 136 -14.81 42.02 2.08
CA GLU A 136 -13.95 43.07 1.52
C GLU A 136 -12.79 42.49 0.69
N THR A 137 -12.21 41.39 1.12
CA THR A 137 -11.16 40.67 0.38
C THR A 137 -11.70 40.09 -0.91
N ILE A 138 -12.93 39.55 -0.86
CA ILE A 138 -13.63 39.04 -2.05
C ILE A 138 -13.79 40.14 -3.09
N LYS A 139 -14.28 41.33 -2.69
CA LYS A 139 -14.41 42.48 -3.58
C LYS A 139 -13.08 42.95 -4.18
N GLN A 140 -12.00 42.88 -3.42
CA GLN A 140 -10.66 43.22 -3.93
C GLN A 140 -10.22 42.22 -5.00
N ILE A 141 -10.46 40.92 -4.82
CA ILE A 141 -10.18 39.88 -5.80
C ILE A 141 -11.03 40.10 -7.07
N GLU A 142 -12.34 40.33 -6.90
CA GLU A 142 -13.25 40.63 -8.02
C GLU A 142 -12.79 41.86 -8.81
N SER A 143 -12.45 42.94 -8.13
CA SER A 143 -11.95 44.16 -8.75
C SER A 143 -10.65 43.92 -9.53
N TYR A 144 -9.75 43.10 -9.00
CA TYR A 144 -8.54 42.71 -9.72
C TYR A 144 -8.84 41.90 -10.98
N LEU A 145 -9.75 40.91 -10.89
CA LEU A 145 -10.18 40.10 -12.04
C LEU A 145 -10.87 40.92 -13.10
N ASP A 146 -11.66 41.94 -12.72
CA ASP A 146 -12.32 42.84 -13.67
C ASP A 146 -11.33 43.71 -14.45
N LEU A 147 -10.22 44.11 -13.79
CA LEU A 147 -9.11 44.83 -14.43
C LEU A 147 -8.23 43.92 -15.29
N SER A 148 -8.13 42.64 -14.93
CA SER A 148 -7.23 41.65 -15.51
C SER A 148 -8.00 40.63 -16.34
N ARG A 149 -8.63 41.05 -17.43
CA ARG A 149 -9.60 40.29 -18.25
C ARG A 149 -9.11 38.90 -18.74
N ASN A 150 -7.82 38.64 -18.72
CA ASN A 150 -7.25 37.36 -19.16
C ASN A 150 -6.80 36.48 -18.00
N THR A 151 -6.90 36.95 -16.77
CA THR A 151 -6.55 36.18 -15.58
C THR A 151 -7.63 35.16 -15.29
N LYS A 152 -7.26 33.91 -15.15
CA LYS A 152 -8.15 32.79 -14.80
C LYS A 152 -8.24 32.64 -13.29
N LEU A 153 -9.44 32.39 -12.79
CA LEU A 153 -9.72 32.15 -11.40
C LEU A 153 -9.85 30.64 -11.11
N VAL A 154 -9.09 30.18 -10.16
CA VAL A 154 -9.16 28.81 -9.64
C VAL A 154 -9.53 28.87 -8.16
N VAL A 155 -10.57 28.16 -7.76
CA VAL A 155 -11.06 28.17 -6.38
C VAL A 155 -11.03 26.76 -5.80
N TYR A 156 -10.53 26.63 -4.58
CA TYR A 156 -10.54 25.38 -3.85
C TYR A 156 -11.43 25.47 -2.61
N LEU A 157 -12.50 24.70 -2.59
CA LEU A 157 -13.49 24.65 -1.52
C LEU A 157 -13.30 23.40 -0.66
N ARG A 158 -13.33 23.56 0.67
CA ARG A 158 -13.36 22.45 1.62
C ARG A 158 -14.69 21.74 1.67
N THR A 159 -15.76 22.50 1.52
CA THR A 159 -17.12 21.99 1.44
C THR A 159 -17.92 22.88 0.51
N LEU A 160 -18.89 22.29 -0.15
CA LEU A 160 -19.84 23.03 -0.99
C LEU A 160 -20.78 23.97 -0.20
N LEU A 161 -20.72 23.94 1.13
CA LEU A 161 -21.55 24.75 2.03
C LEU A 161 -20.90 26.08 2.42
N ASP A 162 -19.73 26.43 1.89
CA ASP A 162 -19.10 27.71 2.17
C ASP A 162 -19.76 28.84 1.37
N VAL A 163 -20.85 29.34 1.91
CA VAL A 163 -21.71 30.38 1.29
C VAL A 163 -20.94 31.68 1.04
N THR A 164 -19.82 31.89 1.74
CA THR A 164 -19.04 33.14 1.64
C THR A 164 -18.31 33.25 0.31
N LEU A 165 -18.03 32.14 -0.36
CA LEU A 165 -17.30 32.09 -1.62
C LEU A 165 -18.19 32.00 -2.87
N ASN A 166 -19.52 31.96 -2.73
CA ASN A 166 -20.46 31.77 -3.84
C ASN A 166 -20.25 32.76 -5.00
N GLN A 167 -19.88 34.00 -4.73
CA GLN A 167 -19.61 35.02 -5.75
C GLN A 167 -18.35 34.69 -6.59
N LEU A 168 -17.30 34.20 -5.93
CA LEU A 168 -16.07 33.78 -6.63
C LEU A 168 -16.25 32.45 -7.34
N VAL A 169 -17.03 31.54 -6.77
CA VAL A 169 -17.34 30.23 -7.36
C VAL A 169 -18.04 30.38 -8.71
N SER A 170 -18.98 31.31 -8.84
CA SER A 170 -19.68 31.57 -10.12
C SER A 170 -18.75 32.14 -11.23
N ARG A 171 -17.58 32.67 -10.84
CA ARG A 171 -16.56 33.22 -11.75
C ARG A 171 -15.38 32.29 -11.99
N ALA A 172 -15.34 31.15 -11.30
CA ALA A 172 -14.19 30.27 -11.34
C ALA A 172 -14.08 29.56 -12.71
N ASP A 173 -12.90 29.59 -13.31
CA ASP A 173 -12.56 28.80 -14.48
C ASP A 173 -12.33 27.33 -14.16
N LEU A 174 -11.94 27.04 -12.90
CA LEU A 174 -11.72 25.71 -12.37
C LEU A 174 -12.07 25.67 -10.89
N LEU A 175 -12.83 24.66 -10.48
CA LEU A 175 -13.28 24.48 -9.11
C LEU A 175 -12.77 23.15 -8.55
N PHE A 176 -12.04 23.20 -7.45
CA PHE A 176 -11.69 22.03 -6.65
C PHE A 176 -12.63 21.91 -5.46
N VAL A 177 -13.12 20.69 -5.20
CA VAL A 177 -14.02 20.39 -4.09
C VAL A 177 -13.58 19.14 -3.35
N GLU A 178 -13.50 19.21 -2.02
CA GLU A 178 -13.28 18.04 -1.18
C GLU A 178 -14.59 17.29 -0.92
N ASN A 179 -14.52 15.96 -1.02
CA ASN A 179 -15.58 15.07 -0.57
C ASN A 179 -15.06 14.24 0.62
N ASN A 180 -15.35 14.71 1.83
CA ASN A 180 -14.90 14.09 3.08
C ASN A 180 -15.83 13.00 3.62
N ARG A 181 -16.91 12.67 2.92
CA ARG A 181 -17.82 11.59 3.32
C ARG A 181 -17.65 10.46 2.34
N GLY A 182 -17.27 9.28 2.85
CA GLY A 182 -17.06 8.06 2.08
C GLY A 182 -18.27 7.51 1.31
N ASP A 183 -19.17 8.38 0.91
CA ASP A 183 -20.31 8.08 0.07
C ASP A 183 -19.85 8.20 -1.39
N SER A 184 -19.94 7.10 -2.11
CA SER A 184 -19.68 6.99 -3.55
C SER A 184 -20.68 7.79 -4.42
N GLU A 185 -21.59 8.52 -3.81
CA GLU A 185 -22.54 9.38 -4.49
C GLU A 185 -22.00 10.81 -4.58
N GLU A 186 -22.06 11.37 -5.79
CA GLU A 186 -21.81 12.80 -6.04
C GLU A 186 -22.57 13.63 -5.01
N PRO A 187 -21.96 14.69 -4.44
CA PRO A 187 -22.66 15.52 -3.44
C PRO A 187 -23.99 16.02 -3.99
N GLN A 188 -25.09 15.48 -3.54
CA GLN A 188 -26.44 15.87 -3.95
C GLN A 188 -26.85 17.30 -3.52
N ALA A 189 -26.01 18.02 -2.81
CA ALA A 189 -26.45 19.17 -2.03
C ALA A 189 -26.19 20.54 -2.64
N LEU A 190 -25.61 20.64 -3.83
CA LEU A 190 -25.67 21.90 -4.55
C LEU A 190 -26.69 21.77 -5.68
N GLN A 191 -27.72 22.59 -5.60
CA GLN A 191 -28.40 23.02 -6.81
C GLN A 191 -27.40 23.82 -7.65
N LEU A 192 -26.46 23.07 -8.25
CA LEU A 192 -25.45 23.56 -9.22
C LEU A 192 -26.10 23.99 -10.54
N ASN A 193 -27.42 24.24 -10.53
CA ASN A 193 -28.17 24.68 -11.70
C ASN A 193 -27.76 26.06 -12.21
N GLU A 194 -26.86 26.76 -11.51
CA GLU A 194 -26.32 28.06 -11.94
C GLU A 194 -24.80 28.06 -12.13
N LEU A 195 -24.11 26.97 -11.77
CA LEU A 195 -22.70 26.81 -12.14
C LEU A 195 -22.70 26.18 -13.53
N ASP A 196 -22.21 26.92 -14.52
CA ASP A 196 -21.80 26.33 -15.79
C ASP A 196 -21.03 25.05 -15.47
N GLU A 197 -21.46 23.90 -15.97
CA GLU A 197 -20.94 22.55 -15.63
C GLU A 197 -19.44 22.37 -15.99
N ASN A 198 -18.73 23.47 -16.19
CA ASN A 198 -17.50 23.56 -16.93
C ASN A 198 -16.23 23.46 -16.10
N LYS A 199 -15.91 22.43 -15.46
CA LYS A 199 -14.59 22.12 -14.87
C LYS A 199 -14.59 21.99 -13.36
N LEU A 200 -15.05 20.85 -12.94
CA LEU A 200 -15.13 20.49 -11.55
C LEU A 200 -14.15 19.33 -11.26
N VAL A 201 -13.28 19.51 -10.28
CA VAL A 201 -12.40 18.46 -9.78
C VAL A 201 -12.83 18.07 -8.38
N TYR A 202 -13.18 16.81 -8.20
CA TYR A 202 -13.45 16.25 -6.88
C TYR A 202 -12.21 15.56 -6.33
N ILE A 203 -11.87 15.90 -5.10
CA ILE A 203 -10.78 15.28 -4.36
C ILE A 203 -11.38 14.59 -3.13
N SER A 204 -11.32 13.26 -3.08
CA SER A 204 -11.79 12.48 -1.94
C SER A 204 -10.70 11.53 -1.43
N GLU A 205 -10.95 10.89 -0.30
CA GLU A 205 -10.07 9.87 0.26
C GLU A 205 -9.95 8.62 -0.62
N GLU A 206 -10.90 8.43 -1.55
CA GLU A 206 -10.96 7.22 -2.38
C GLU A 206 -10.55 7.46 -3.83
N GLN A 207 -10.75 8.67 -4.35
CA GLN A 207 -10.53 8.95 -5.78
C GLN A 207 -10.33 10.44 -6.08
N LEU A 208 -9.62 10.71 -7.19
CA LEU A 208 -9.60 11.99 -7.87
C LEU A 208 -10.51 11.89 -9.09
N SER A 209 -11.41 12.81 -9.28
CA SER A 209 -12.23 12.86 -10.49
C SER A 209 -12.33 14.26 -11.04
N TYR A 210 -12.38 14.35 -12.38
CA TYR A 210 -12.62 15.55 -13.14
C TYR A 210 -13.90 15.39 -13.95
N ARG A 211 -14.67 16.45 -14.04
CA ARG A 211 -15.85 16.51 -14.88
C ARG A 211 -15.95 17.87 -15.54
N ASP A 212 -16.19 17.86 -16.83
CA ASP A 212 -16.69 19.02 -17.59
C ASP A 212 -17.80 18.56 -18.54
N ILE A 213 -18.25 19.47 -19.41
CA ILE A 213 -19.34 19.20 -20.37
C ILE A 213 -18.97 18.11 -21.39
N ASN A 214 -17.68 17.87 -21.63
CA ASN A 214 -17.19 16.97 -22.68
C ASN A 214 -16.59 15.68 -22.12
N GLU A 215 -16.10 15.70 -20.88
CA GLU A 215 -15.23 14.66 -20.36
C GLU A 215 -15.48 14.38 -18.87
N LYS A 216 -15.54 13.10 -18.51
CA LYS A 216 -15.48 12.64 -17.12
C LYS A 216 -14.33 11.65 -16.98
N VAL A 217 -13.34 11.99 -16.15
CA VAL A 217 -12.18 11.15 -15.89
C VAL A 217 -12.09 10.89 -14.40
N THR A 218 -11.86 9.64 -14.00
CA THR A 218 -11.67 9.25 -12.60
C THR A 218 -10.41 8.43 -12.48
N VAL A 219 -9.53 8.85 -11.58
CA VAL A 219 -8.34 8.09 -11.17
C VAL A 219 -8.60 7.53 -9.79
N GLY A 220 -8.65 6.19 -9.70
CA GLY A 220 -9.05 5.49 -8.50
C GLY A 220 -8.03 5.53 -7.39
N ARG A 221 -8.53 5.32 -6.19
CA ARG A 221 -7.93 5.13 -4.87
C ARG A 221 -6.67 5.91 -4.56
N ILE A 222 -6.84 6.82 -3.63
CA ILE A 222 -5.78 7.62 -3.03
C ILE A 222 -5.70 7.21 -1.56
N ASP A 223 -4.53 6.82 -1.11
CA ASP A 223 -4.29 6.55 0.31
C ASP A 223 -3.87 7.83 1.03
N VAL A 224 -4.85 8.71 1.27
CA VAL A 224 -4.64 10.11 1.71
C VAL A 224 -4.58 10.27 3.22
N LEU A 225 -4.90 9.26 4.00
CA LEU A 225 -5.17 9.40 5.45
C LEU A 225 -4.00 9.87 6.32
N THR A 226 -2.84 10.20 5.75
CA THR A 226 -1.67 10.55 6.56
C THR A 226 -1.30 12.02 6.57
N HIS A 227 -1.83 12.87 5.65
CA HIS A 227 -1.42 14.28 5.58
C HIS A 227 -2.54 15.21 5.11
N LEU A 228 -2.88 16.21 5.92
CA LEU A 228 -3.81 17.28 5.56
C LEU A 228 -3.32 18.16 4.40
N SER A 229 -2.01 18.18 4.16
CA SER A 229 -1.41 18.86 3.02
C SER A 229 -1.60 18.10 1.70
N ALA A 230 -1.95 16.82 1.73
CA ALA A 230 -2.12 16.00 0.53
C ALA A 230 -3.18 16.55 -0.43
N TYR A 231 -4.25 17.12 0.09
CA TYR A 231 -5.30 17.76 -0.71
C TYR A 231 -4.81 19.01 -1.45
N SER A 232 -4.03 19.87 -0.79
CA SER A 232 -3.40 21.04 -1.43
C SER A 232 -2.37 20.59 -2.48
N ILE A 233 -1.62 19.52 -2.21
CA ILE A 233 -0.68 18.91 -3.15
C ILE A 233 -1.42 18.42 -4.40
N ALA A 234 -2.55 17.73 -4.23
CA ALA A 234 -3.34 17.25 -5.35
C ALA A 234 -3.86 18.41 -6.21
N ALA A 235 -4.52 19.38 -5.60
CA ALA A 235 -5.08 20.51 -6.32
C ALA A 235 -4.01 21.29 -7.07
N ALA A 236 -2.87 21.59 -6.42
CA ALA A 236 -1.77 22.29 -7.05
C ALA A 236 -1.12 21.48 -8.20
N THR A 237 -0.99 20.16 -8.03
CA THR A 237 -0.43 19.29 -9.09
C THR A 237 -1.35 19.22 -10.29
N ILE A 238 -2.67 19.06 -10.08
CA ILE A 238 -3.66 19.05 -11.18
C ILE A 238 -3.66 20.40 -11.91
N LEU A 239 -3.69 21.50 -11.18
CA LEU A 239 -3.64 22.84 -11.76
C LEU A 239 -2.35 23.03 -12.57
N GLY A 240 -1.20 22.65 -12.03
CA GLY A 240 0.08 22.70 -12.73
C GLY A 240 0.07 21.88 -14.01
N GLY A 241 -0.46 20.67 -13.97
CA GLY A 241 -0.63 19.80 -15.13
C GLY A 241 -1.48 20.47 -16.23
N PHE A 242 -2.62 21.04 -15.88
CA PHE A 242 -3.49 21.75 -16.83
C PHE A 242 -2.80 22.97 -17.46
N ILE A 243 -2.09 23.77 -16.66
CA ILE A 243 -1.34 24.94 -17.13
C ILE A 243 -0.25 24.52 -18.11
N LEU A 244 0.40 23.39 -17.87
CA LEU A 244 1.46 22.83 -18.71
C LEU A 244 0.92 22.05 -19.93
N GLY A 245 -0.40 22.04 -20.15
CA GLY A 245 -1.05 21.42 -21.31
C GLY A 245 -1.08 19.89 -21.25
N LYS A 246 -0.96 19.29 -20.05
CA LYS A 246 -1.13 17.85 -19.87
C LYS A 246 -2.60 17.47 -20.01
N SER A 247 -2.88 16.22 -20.41
CA SER A 247 -4.25 15.70 -20.40
C SER A 247 -4.82 15.69 -18.98
N VAL A 248 -6.15 15.70 -18.88
CA VAL A 248 -6.86 15.59 -17.59
C VAL A 248 -6.40 14.33 -16.84
N GLU A 249 -6.39 13.19 -17.52
CA GLU A 249 -5.99 11.92 -16.93
C GLU A 249 -4.56 11.95 -16.39
N ASN A 250 -3.59 12.44 -17.18
CA ASN A 250 -2.22 12.57 -16.71
C ASN A 250 -2.07 13.53 -15.53
N SER A 251 -2.83 14.63 -15.52
CA SER A 251 -2.82 15.59 -14.41
C SER A 251 -3.35 14.97 -13.11
N LEU A 252 -4.40 14.16 -13.21
CA LEU A 252 -4.96 13.40 -12.06
C LEU A 252 -3.98 12.31 -11.60
N ARG A 253 -3.35 11.58 -12.51
CA ARG A 253 -2.32 10.56 -12.19
C ARG A 253 -1.12 11.17 -11.49
N MET A 254 -0.58 12.28 -12.01
CA MET A 254 0.52 13.02 -11.38
C MET A 254 0.14 13.49 -9.96
N ALA A 255 -1.09 13.95 -9.77
CA ALA A 255 -1.57 14.37 -8.46
C ALA A 255 -1.61 13.20 -7.47
N ARG A 256 -2.09 12.04 -7.91
CA ARG A 256 -2.07 10.81 -7.09
C ARG A 256 -0.66 10.44 -6.67
N VAL A 257 0.29 10.38 -7.61
CA VAL A 257 1.70 10.11 -7.32
C VAL A 257 2.27 11.08 -6.30
N ASN A 258 2.03 12.37 -6.50
CA ASN A 258 2.57 13.41 -5.61
C ASN A 258 1.96 13.34 -4.21
N MET A 259 0.66 13.01 -4.10
CA MET A 259 0.00 12.77 -2.82
C MET A 259 0.60 11.57 -2.08
N GLU A 260 0.78 10.44 -2.77
CA GLU A 260 1.37 9.23 -2.19
C GLU A 260 2.82 9.47 -1.74
N ASN A 261 3.57 10.25 -2.52
CA ASN A 261 4.96 10.58 -2.21
C ASN A 261 5.10 11.62 -1.08
N SER A 262 4.06 12.40 -0.82
CA SER A 262 4.05 13.39 0.26
C SER A 262 4.26 12.80 1.66
N LYS A 263 4.02 11.50 1.82
CA LYS A 263 4.37 10.73 3.03
C LYS A 263 5.87 10.82 3.38
N LEU A 264 6.71 11.07 2.39
CA LEU A 264 8.18 11.18 2.53
C LEU A 264 8.65 12.62 2.78
N ASN A 265 7.74 13.57 3.06
CA ASN A 265 8.02 15.01 3.21
C ASN A 265 8.69 15.63 1.97
N SER A 266 8.49 15.08 0.78
CA SER A 266 9.02 15.63 -0.47
C SER A 266 7.94 15.74 -1.52
N VAL A 267 7.95 16.85 -2.23
CA VAL A 267 7.14 17.07 -3.43
C VAL A 267 8.02 16.78 -4.64
N LEU A 268 7.49 16.03 -5.61
CA LEU A 268 8.21 15.64 -6.81
C LEU A 268 8.28 16.78 -7.85
N SER A 269 9.34 16.80 -8.63
CA SER A 269 9.47 17.66 -9.82
C SER A 269 8.54 17.18 -10.94
N LEU A 270 8.32 18.03 -11.95
CA LEU A 270 7.51 17.66 -13.11
C LEU A 270 8.05 16.42 -13.83
N GLU A 271 9.37 16.34 -14.02
CA GLU A 271 10.03 15.21 -14.71
C GLU A 271 9.80 13.89 -13.95
N GLU A 272 9.98 13.91 -12.63
CA GLU A 272 9.72 12.74 -11.79
C GLU A 272 8.24 12.32 -11.82
N LEU A 273 7.31 13.30 -11.77
CA LEU A 273 5.88 13.05 -11.85
C LEU A 273 5.48 12.46 -13.20
N GLU A 274 6.03 12.98 -14.30
CA GLU A 274 5.74 12.47 -15.66
C GLU A 274 6.26 11.04 -15.85
N ASP A 275 7.46 10.77 -15.38
CA ASP A 275 8.06 9.44 -15.50
C ASP A 275 7.26 8.39 -14.74
N ILE A 276 6.87 8.72 -13.49
CA ILE A 276 6.07 7.83 -12.68
C ILE A 276 4.63 7.72 -13.22
N ALA A 277 4.00 8.85 -13.60
CA ALA A 277 2.60 8.85 -14.05
C ALA A 277 2.39 8.13 -15.40
N LYS A 278 3.40 8.08 -16.28
CA LYS A 278 3.36 7.29 -17.52
C LYS A 278 3.22 5.79 -17.27
N ASN A 279 3.68 5.34 -16.12
CA ASN A 279 3.73 3.93 -15.74
C ASN A 279 2.54 3.51 -14.86
N MET A 280 1.53 4.36 -14.70
CA MET A 280 0.40 4.15 -13.78
C MET A 280 -0.91 3.81 -14.50
N ASP A 281 -0.96 2.78 -15.34
CA ASP A 281 -2.23 2.13 -15.63
C ASP A 281 -2.58 1.21 -14.44
N PRO A 282 -3.77 1.31 -13.80
CA PRO A 282 -4.09 0.45 -12.65
C PRO A 282 -3.99 -1.05 -12.95
N GLU A 283 -4.21 -1.47 -14.19
CA GLU A 283 -3.98 -2.85 -14.60
C GLU A 283 -2.50 -3.11 -14.92
N GLU A 284 -1.80 -2.20 -15.61
CA GLU A 284 -0.36 -2.28 -15.85
C GLU A 284 0.45 -2.16 -14.55
N ASP A 285 0.04 -1.35 -13.58
CA ASP A 285 0.70 -1.22 -12.28
C ASP A 285 0.72 -2.54 -11.51
N LEU A 286 -0.40 -3.28 -11.50
CA LEU A 286 -0.45 -4.58 -10.85
C LEU A 286 0.40 -5.61 -11.61
N GLU A 287 0.42 -5.59 -12.93
CA GLU A 287 1.26 -6.46 -13.75
C GLU A 287 2.75 -6.18 -13.53
N LEU A 288 3.16 -4.92 -13.54
CA LEU A 288 4.54 -4.51 -13.25
C LEU A 288 4.95 -4.86 -11.82
N LEU A 289 4.07 -4.65 -10.86
CA LEU A 289 4.30 -5.02 -9.47
C LEU A 289 4.46 -6.54 -9.32
N ALA A 290 3.58 -7.32 -9.95
CA ALA A 290 3.68 -8.78 -9.94
C ALA A 290 4.98 -9.26 -10.59
N ALA A 291 5.36 -8.70 -11.74
CA ALA A 291 6.62 -8.98 -12.42
C ALA A 291 7.84 -8.62 -11.53
N SER A 292 7.79 -7.51 -10.82
CA SER A 292 8.86 -7.10 -9.89
C SER A 292 9.04 -8.06 -8.74
N LEU A 293 7.96 -8.64 -8.21
CA LEU A 293 7.98 -9.62 -7.11
C LEU A 293 8.66 -10.93 -7.49
N VAL A 294 8.60 -11.33 -8.75
CA VAL A 294 9.20 -12.58 -9.26
C VAL A 294 10.47 -12.34 -10.09
N TYR A 295 11.01 -11.12 -10.05
CA TYR A 295 12.21 -10.76 -10.79
C TYR A 295 13.44 -11.51 -10.27
N LYS A 296 14.11 -12.28 -11.15
CA LYS A 296 15.31 -13.07 -10.82
C LYS A 296 16.55 -12.17 -10.62
N PRO A 297 17.53 -12.59 -9.82
CA PRO A 297 17.61 -13.86 -9.10
C PRO A 297 17.07 -13.83 -7.67
N LYS A 298 16.11 -12.97 -7.37
CA LYS A 298 15.56 -12.80 -6.02
C LYS A 298 14.30 -13.63 -5.82
N GLY A 299 13.98 -13.91 -4.54
CA GLY A 299 12.74 -14.57 -4.15
C GLY A 299 11.83 -13.69 -3.29
N ILE A 300 10.89 -14.34 -2.61
CA ILE A 300 9.99 -13.73 -1.63
C ILE A 300 10.21 -14.41 -0.28
N LEU A 301 10.49 -13.63 0.76
CA LEU A 301 10.55 -14.17 2.13
C LEU A 301 9.12 -14.38 2.66
N ALA A 302 8.78 -15.61 3.04
CA ALA A 302 7.54 -15.89 3.76
C ALA A 302 7.79 -15.79 5.27
N ALA A 303 7.43 -14.65 5.87
CA ALA A 303 7.56 -14.36 7.30
C ALA A 303 6.17 -14.21 7.95
N ASP A 304 5.20 -15.03 7.50
CA ASP A 304 3.77 -14.88 7.75
C ASP A 304 3.17 -15.97 8.66
N GLU A 305 4.01 -16.71 9.39
CA GLU A 305 3.50 -17.72 10.32
C GLU A 305 2.57 -17.08 11.36
N SER A 306 1.39 -17.70 11.51
CA SER A 306 0.43 -17.30 12.56
C SER A 306 0.99 -17.54 13.96
N GLY A 307 0.43 -16.85 14.95
CA GLY A 307 0.82 -17.04 16.37
C GLY A 307 0.82 -18.50 16.82
N GLY A 308 -0.16 -19.30 16.35
CA GLY A 308 -0.19 -20.73 16.66
C GLY A 308 0.98 -21.52 16.05
N SER A 309 1.40 -21.16 14.82
CA SER A 309 2.55 -21.78 14.16
C SER A 309 3.87 -21.39 14.84
N ILE A 310 4.03 -20.12 15.20
CA ILE A 310 5.22 -19.66 15.94
C ILE A 310 5.27 -20.31 17.33
N LYS A 311 4.15 -20.34 18.06
CA LYS A 311 4.08 -21.01 19.37
C LYS A 311 4.55 -22.45 19.32
N LYS A 312 4.15 -23.20 18.27
CA LYS A 312 4.62 -24.57 18.05
C LYS A 312 6.12 -24.65 17.79
N LYS A 313 6.67 -23.74 16.97
CA LYS A 313 8.12 -23.65 16.70
C LYS A 313 8.91 -23.28 17.97
N PHE A 314 8.46 -22.28 18.72
CA PHE A 314 9.08 -21.83 19.96
C PHE A 314 9.06 -22.92 21.05
N GLY A 315 7.94 -23.65 21.16
CA GLY A 315 7.82 -24.77 22.10
C GLY A 315 8.85 -25.88 21.88
N GLN A 316 9.26 -26.13 20.64
CA GLN A 316 10.32 -27.11 20.33
C GLN A 316 11.70 -26.70 20.88
N LEU A 317 11.93 -25.41 21.09
CA LEU A 317 13.18 -24.84 21.58
C LEU A 317 13.07 -24.27 23.00
N ASN A 318 11.94 -24.48 23.67
CA ASN A 318 11.63 -23.89 24.98
C ASN A 318 11.73 -22.36 25.00
N ILE A 319 11.40 -21.70 23.89
CA ILE A 319 11.31 -20.24 23.80
C ILE A 319 9.91 -19.83 24.29
N GLU A 320 9.86 -18.83 25.15
CA GLU A 320 8.59 -18.26 25.62
C GLU A 320 7.85 -17.56 24.47
N ASP A 321 6.55 -17.85 24.32
CA ASP A 321 5.71 -17.25 23.27
C ASP A 321 5.09 -15.93 23.75
N THR A 322 5.85 -14.83 23.64
CA THR A 322 5.40 -13.47 23.91
C THR A 322 5.39 -12.65 22.63
N ALA A 323 4.60 -11.57 22.58
CA ALA A 323 4.58 -10.65 21.45
C ALA A 323 5.96 -10.05 21.17
N GLU A 324 6.73 -9.75 22.23
CA GLU A 324 8.10 -9.25 22.12
C GLU A 324 9.02 -10.29 21.47
N LYS A 325 9.00 -11.54 21.93
CA LYS A 325 9.82 -12.62 21.35
C LYS A 325 9.44 -12.91 19.89
N ARG A 326 8.15 -12.82 19.53
CA ARG A 326 7.72 -12.93 18.13
C ARG A 326 8.24 -11.76 17.30
N ARG A 327 8.19 -10.53 17.83
CA ARG A 327 8.78 -9.35 17.19
C ARG A 327 10.29 -9.53 16.99
N ASP A 328 11.04 -9.94 18.02
CA ASP A 328 12.49 -10.16 17.95
C ASP A 328 12.83 -11.21 16.88
N TYR A 329 12.08 -12.30 16.84
CA TYR A 329 12.23 -13.33 15.81
C TYR A 329 12.04 -12.76 14.41
N ARG A 330 10.99 -11.95 14.17
CA ARG A 330 10.75 -11.29 12.89
C ARG A 330 11.85 -10.29 12.55
N ASN A 331 12.28 -9.53 13.55
CA ASN A 331 13.31 -8.51 13.36
C ASN A 331 14.66 -9.10 12.92
N ILE A 332 15.00 -10.32 13.32
CA ILE A 332 16.22 -11.02 12.83
C ILE A 332 16.21 -11.04 11.29
N PHE A 333 15.11 -11.46 10.68
CA PHE A 333 15.03 -11.57 9.23
C PHE A 333 14.92 -10.21 8.55
N LEU A 334 14.02 -9.37 9.04
CA LEU A 334 13.70 -8.10 8.39
C LEU A 334 14.82 -7.08 8.50
N SER A 335 15.65 -7.16 9.56
CA SER A 335 16.80 -6.27 9.75
C SER A 335 18.14 -6.83 9.28
N THR A 336 18.16 -8.04 8.69
CA THR A 336 19.39 -8.61 8.10
C THR A 336 19.94 -7.68 7.02
N SER A 337 21.25 -7.45 7.07
CA SER A 337 21.95 -6.60 6.10
C SER A 337 21.81 -7.10 4.66
N ASP A 338 21.66 -6.18 3.72
CA ASP A 338 21.56 -6.48 2.28
C ASP A 338 20.35 -7.36 1.88
N LEU A 339 19.31 -7.48 2.71
CA LEU A 339 18.13 -8.30 2.43
C LEU A 339 17.53 -7.98 1.05
N GLU A 340 17.52 -6.71 0.67
CA GLU A 340 17.04 -6.21 -0.63
C GLU A 340 17.83 -6.76 -1.84
N LYS A 341 19.00 -7.34 -1.64
CA LYS A 341 19.75 -8.01 -2.71
C LYS A 341 19.24 -9.42 -3.02
N TYR A 342 18.48 -10.02 -2.10
CA TYR A 342 18.06 -11.42 -2.13
C TYR A 342 16.56 -11.62 -2.25
N VAL A 343 15.78 -10.64 -1.83
CA VAL A 343 14.31 -10.73 -1.88
C VAL A 343 13.69 -9.49 -2.52
N ASN A 344 12.63 -9.71 -3.31
CA ASN A 344 11.82 -8.64 -3.89
C ASN A 344 10.68 -8.24 -2.95
N GLY A 345 10.19 -9.19 -2.14
CA GLY A 345 9.07 -8.97 -1.24
C GLY A 345 9.14 -9.82 0.02
N VAL A 346 8.35 -9.43 1.01
CA VAL A 346 8.19 -10.16 2.29
C VAL A 346 6.72 -10.30 2.60
N ILE A 347 6.25 -11.53 2.82
CA ILE A 347 4.89 -11.80 3.31
C ILE A 347 4.90 -11.66 4.83
N LEU A 348 4.13 -10.74 5.37
CA LEU A 348 3.99 -10.50 6.81
C LEU A 348 2.73 -11.17 7.37
N PHE A 349 2.71 -11.36 8.69
CA PHE A 349 1.51 -11.61 9.47
C PHE A 349 0.96 -10.30 10.02
N ASP A 350 -0.34 -10.19 10.27
CA ASP A 350 -0.99 -8.95 10.72
C ASP A 350 -0.32 -8.33 11.96
N GLU A 351 -0.02 -9.14 12.99
CA GLU A 351 0.72 -8.68 14.18
C GLU A 351 2.04 -7.99 13.79
N THR A 352 2.82 -8.61 12.91
CA THR A 352 4.13 -8.09 12.47
C THR A 352 4.00 -6.81 11.66
N ALA A 353 2.99 -6.73 10.78
CA ALA A 353 2.73 -5.52 9.99
C ALA A 353 2.43 -4.28 10.86
N ARG A 354 2.02 -4.50 12.13
CA ARG A 354 1.72 -3.43 13.10
C ARG A 354 2.86 -3.18 14.10
N GLN A 355 3.92 -4.00 14.09
CA GLN A 355 5.07 -3.89 14.98
C GLN A 355 6.18 -3.02 14.39
N GLN A 356 7.18 -2.72 15.21
CA GLN A 356 8.30 -1.86 14.87
C GLN A 356 9.64 -2.62 14.87
N ALA A 357 10.52 -2.23 13.97
CA ALA A 357 11.92 -2.62 13.98
C ALA A 357 12.68 -1.96 15.14
N ASP A 358 13.92 -2.39 15.41
CA ASP A 358 14.75 -1.84 16.50
C ASP A 358 15.05 -0.35 16.35
N ASN A 359 14.98 0.20 15.15
CA ASN A 359 15.15 1.64 14.89
C ASN A 359 13.86 2.47 15.11
N GLY A 360 12.79 1.85 15.59
CA GLY A 360 11.51 2.50 15.87
C GLY A 360 10.61 2.73 14.64
N GLN A 361 11.03 2.37 13.42
CA GLN A 361 10.16 2.41 12.25
C GLN A 361 9.19 1.23 12.26
N ASN A 362 7.96 1.43 11.78
CA ASN A 362 7.06 0.32 11.48
C ASN A 362 7.71 -0.64 10.47
N PHE A 363 7.50 -1.96 10.60
CA PHE A 363 8.13 -2.93 9.70
C PHE A 363 7.73 -2.74 8.23
N VAL A 364 6.52 -2.29 7.95
CA VAL A 364 6.07 -2.00 6.57
C VAL A 364 6.90 -0.86 5.98
N ASP A 365 7.00 0.27 6.70
CA ASP A 365 7.80 1.43 6.27
C ASP A 365 9.29 1.09 6.18
N TYR A 366 9.78 0.26 7.09
CA TYR A 366 11.16 -0.21 7.09
C TYR A 366 11.50 -1.02 5.83
N LEU A 367 10.61 -1.94 5.41
CA LEU A 367 10.78 -2.70 4.18
C LEU A 367 10.71 -1.79 2.93
N ILE A 368 9.76 -0.86 2.89
CA ILE A 368 9.63 0.10 1.79
C ILE A 368 10.90 0.95 1.65
N SER A 369 11.47 1.44 2.76
CA SER A 369 12.72 2.23 2.75
C SER A 369 13.91 1.44 2.18
N ARG A 370 13.86 0.11 2.23
CA ARG A 370 14.84 -0.82 1.66
C ARG A 370 14.49 -1.31 0.26
N ARG A 371 13.46 -0.74 -0.39
CA ARG A 371 12.96 -1.17 -1.71
C ARG A 371 12.54 -2.64 -1.76
N ILE A 372 11.99 -3.15 -0.66
CA ILE A 372 11.40 -4.48 -0.54
C ILE A 372 9.89 -4.30 -0.46
N VAL A 373 9.14 -4.96 -1.33
CA VAL A 373 7.69 -4.87 -1.35
C VAL A 373 7.10 -5.60 -0.14
N PRO A 374 6.34 -4.95 0.75
CA PRO A 374 5.67 -5.64 1.83
C PRO A 374 4.35 -6.25 1.37
N GLY A 375 4.07 -7.45 1.84
CA GLY A 375 2.83 -8.19 1.59
C GLY A 375 2.26 -8.78 2.86
N ILE A 376 1.07 -9.38 2.77
CA ILE A 376 0.29 -9.81 3.92
C ILE A 376 -0.40 -11.16 3.70
N LYS A 377 -0.37 -12.01 4.71
CA LYS A 377 -1.23 -13.20 4.79
C LYS A 377 -2.63 -12.78 5.24
N VAL A 378 -3.66 -13.09 4.44
CA VAL A 378 -5.03 -12.63 4.70
C VAL A 378 -6.03 -13.75 4.99
N ASP A 379 -5.67 -15.02 4.77
CA ASP A 379 -6.50 -16.16 5.14
C ASP A 379 -6.63 -16.29 6.68
N GLN A 380 -7.75 -16.83 7.14
CA GLN A 380 -8.12 -16.96 8.55
C GLN A 380 -8.16 -18.42 9.05
N GLY A 381 -7.36 -19.28 8.41
CA GLY A 381 -7.20 -20.67 8.82
C GLY A 381 -8.21 -21.62 8.17
N LEU A 382 -8.06 -22.89 8.54
CA LEU A 382 -8.81 -24.01 7.95
C LEU A 382 -10.11 -24.29 8.72
N GLU A 383 -11.14 -24.69 7.96
CA GLU A 383 -12.40 -25.20 8.49
C GLU A 383 -12.80 -26.47 7.74
N ARG A 384 -13.46 -27.40 8.41
CA ARG A 384 -13.91 -28.64 7.79
C ARG A 384 -15.03 -28.41 6.80
N ILE A 385 -14.97 -29.08 5.67
CA ILE A 385 -16.10 -29.19 4.76
C ILE A 385 -17.15 -30.07 5.42
N GLU A 386 -18.40 -29.64 5.36
CA GLU A 386 -19.51 -30.36 5.98
C GLU A 386 -19.57 -31.82 5.48
N ASN A 387 -19.69 -32.77 6.39
CA ASN A 387 -19.70 -34.22 6.14
C ASN A 387 -18.43 -34.76 5.45
N SER A 388 -17.29 -34.07 5.54
CA SER A 388 -16.01 -34.50 4.97
C SER A 388 -14.88 -34.39 6.03
N VAL A 389 -13.81 -35.13 5.81
CA VAL A 389 -12.54 -34.98 6.55
C VAL A 389 -11.70 -33.84 5.98
N GLU A 390 -12.03 -33.41 4.77
CA GLU A 390 -11.31 -32.38 4.02
C GLU A 390 -11.64 -30.98 4.54
N THR A 391 -10.77 -30.03 4.22
CA THR A 391 -10.88 -28.66 4.72
C THR A 391 -10.97 -27.65 3.59
N TYR A 392 -11.49 -26.49 3.92
CA TYR A 392 -11.36 -25.29 3.11
C TYR A 392 -10.79 -24.16 3.97
N THR A 393 -10.24 -23.15 3.30
CA THR A 393 -9.66 -21.99 3.99
C THR A 393 -10.67 -20.87 4.04
N LYS A 394 -10.92 -20.35 5.26
CA LYS A 394 -11.86 -19.26 5.49
C LYS A 394 -11.19 -17.89 5.53
N GLY A 395 -12.01 -16.82 5.46
CA GLY A 395 -11.55 -15.46 5.58
C GLY A 395 -12.05 -14.52 4.47
N LEU A 396 -12.97 -14.97 3.59
CA LEU A 396 -13.60 -14.08 2.58
C LEU A 396 -14.50 -13.03 3.23
N ASP A 397 -15.15 -13.38 4.35
CA ASP A 397 -16.01 -12.44 5.07
C ASP A 397 -15.22 -11.21 5.51
N GLY A 398 -15.65 -10.03 5.07
CA GLY A 398 -14.98 -8.75 5.35
C GLY A 398 -13.59 -8.61 4.70
N LEU A 399 -13.22 -9.46 3.74
CA LEU A 399 -11.92 -9.42 3.08
C LEU A 399 -11.65 -8.08 2.41
N ALA A 400 -12.62 -7.54 1.66
CA ALA A 400 -12.48 -6.26 0.97
C ALA A 400 -12.08 -5.11 1.92
N LEU A 401 -12.69 -5.07 3.13
CA LEU A 401 -12.34 -4.05 4.14
C LEU A 401 -10.90 -4.23 4.66
N ARG A 402 -10.50 -5.48 4.94
CA ARG A 402 -9.14 -5.79 5.41
C ARG A 402 -8.09 -5.48 4.33
N LEU A 403 -8.37 -5.79 3.06
CA LEU A 403 -7.46 -5.48 1.95
C LEU A 403 -7.27 -3.97 1.78
N ARG A 404 -8.34 -3.18 1.92
CA ARG A 404 -8.26 -1.71 1.91
C ARG A 404 -7.40 -1.19 3.05
N GLU A 405 -7.57 -1.73 4.25
CA GLU A 405 -6.74 -1.36 5.40
C GLU A 405 -5.26 -1.68 5.13
N TYR A 406 -4.95 -2.88 4.67
CA TYR A 406 -3.59 -3.29 4.37
C TYR A 406 -2.95 -2.47 3.24
N TYR A 407 -3.71 -2.15 2.20
CA TYR A 407 -3.24 -1.24 1.16
C TYR A 407 -2.86 0.14 1.74
N ARG A 408 -3.70 0.69 2.63
CA ARG A 408 -3.43 1.96 3.33
C ARG A 408 -2.20 1.90 4.23
N MET A 409 -1.91 0.75 4.81
CA MET A 409 -0.69 0.52 5.58
C MET A 409 0.59 0.45 4.71
N GLY A 410 0.47 0.46 3.38
CA GLY A 410 1.61 0.35 2.47
C GLY A 410 1.88 -1.05 1.94
N LEU A 411 1.06 -2.04 2.28
CA LEU A 411 1.17 -3.40 1.77
C LEU A 411 0.68 -3.45 0.31
N ARG A 412 1.35 -4.22 -0.56
CA ARG A 412 1.10 -4.19 -2.00
C ARG A 412 0.79 -5.54 -2.62
N PHE A 413 0.93 -6.62 -1.86
CA PHE A 413 0.48 -7.95 -2.28
C PHE A 413 -0.09 -8.73 -1.10
N ALA A 414 -0.92 -9.71 -1.40
CA ALA A 414 -1.54 -10.57 -0.39
C ALA A 414 -1.26 -12.03 -0.70
N LYS A 415 -1.38 -12.89 0.32
CA LYS A 415 -1.23 -14.33 0.15
C LYS A 415 -2.37 -15.07 0.85
N TRP A 416 -2.88 -16.11 0.17
CA TRP A 416 -3.90 -17.02 0.68
C TRP A 416 -3.55 -18.45 0.39
N ARG A 417 -3.52 -19.29 1.43
CA ARG A 417 -3.20 -20.71 1.35
C ARG A 417 -4.47 -21.56 1.39
N ALA A 418 -4.61 -22.48 0.45
CA ALA A 418 -5.52 -23.62 0.52
C ALA A 418 -4.69 -24.90 0.68
N ALA A 419 -5.17 -25.87 1.46
CA ALA A 419 -4.45 -27.09 1.77
C ALA A 419 -5.22 -28.32 1.26
N PHE A 420 -4.52 -29.20 0.54
CA PHE A 420 -5.07 -30.43 -0.03
C PHE A 420 -4.27 -31.64 0.46
N GLU A 421 -4.93 -32.57 1.12
CA GLU A 421 -4.32 -33.80 1.61
C GLU A 421 -4.57 -34.95 0.63
N ILE A 422 -3.52 -35.73 0.33
CA ILE A 422 -3.64 -36.91 -0.54
C ILE A 422 -3.84 -38.17 0.32
N HIS A 423 -4.99 -38.80 0.12
CA HIS A 423 -5.24 -40.13 0.64
C HIS A 423 -5.57 -41.10 -0.52
N ILE A 424 -4.96 -42.28 -0.48
CA ILE A 424 -5.11 -43.33 -1.48
C ILE A 424 -5.68 -44.56 -0.80
N ASN A 425 -6.64 -45.22 -1.43
CA ASN A 425 -7.18 -46.49 -0.94
C ASN A 425 -6.28 -47.68 -1.29
N GLU A 426 -6.61 -48.88 -0.78
CA GLU A 426 -5.86 -50.11 -1.03
C GLU A 426 -5.77 -50.50 -2.52
N ALA A 427 -6.69 -50.03 -3.36
CA ALA A 427 -6.67 -50.24 -4.81
C ALA A 427 -5.82 -49.19 -5.56
N GLY A 428 -5.11 -48.32 -4.87
CA GLY A 428 -4.29 -47.25 -5.47
C GLY A 428 -5.09 -46.08 -6.02
N LYS A 429 -6.40 -45.96 -5.71
CA LYS A 429 -7.22 -44.84 -6.15
C LYS A 429 -7.13 -43.67 -5.17
N ILE A 430 -6.95 -42.46 -5.69
CA ILE A 430 -7.00 -41.21 -4.92
C ILE A 430 -8.42 -41.01 -4.39
N ILE A 431 -8.56 -40.88 -3.08
CA ILE A 431 -9.81 -40.60 -2.37
C ILE A 431 -9.93 -39.12 -2.03
N THR A 432 -8.83 -38.51 -1.60
CA THR A 432 -8.72 -37.07 -1.41
C THR A 432 -7.51 -36.54 -2.18
N PRO A 433 -7.54 -35.29 -2.64
CA PRO A 433 -8.67 -34.38 -2.56
C PRO A 433 -9.83 -34.80 -3.48
N SER A 434 -11.07 -34.70 -2.95
CA SER A 434 -12.29 -34.91 -3.75
C SER A 434 -12.53 -33.73 -4.71
N GLU A 435 -13.31 -33.96 -5.77
CA GLU A 435 -13.70 -32.90 -6.71
C GLU A 435 -14.40 -31.73 -5.97
N MET A 436 -15.24 -32.04 -4.98
CA MET A 436 -15.94 -31.05 -4.18
C MET A 436 -14.95 -30.15 -3.38
N ALA A 437 -13.92 -30.73 -2.79
CA ALA A 437 -12.91 -29.99 -2.04
C ALA A 437 -12.03 -29.14 -2.97
N ILE A 438 -11.64 -29.67 -4.13
CA ILE A 438 -10.91 -28.94 -5.16
C ILE A 438 -11.74 -27.74 -5.64
N GLU A 439 -12.99 -27.97 -6.03
CA GLU A 439 -13.87 -26.92 -6.53
C GLU A 439 -14.10 -25.80 -5.50
N LYS A 440 -14.41 -26.18 -4.24
CA LYS A 440 -14.63 -25.22 -3.16
C LYS A 440 -13.40 -24.34 -2.90
N ASN A 441 -12.22 -24.95 -2.77
CA ASN A 441 -10.99 -24.20 -2.49
C ASN A 441 -10.53 -23.35 -3.69
N CYS A 442 -10.65 -23.88 -4.92
CA CYS A 442 -10.31 -23.11 -6.13
C CYS A 442 -11.22 -21.91 -6.32
N ARG A 443 -12.53 -22.05 -6.02
CA ARG A 443 -13.46 -20.91 -6.03
C ARG A 443 -13.08 -19.85 -5.02
N ILE A 444 -12.74 -20.24 -3.79
CA ILE A 444 -12.29 -19.33 -2.74
C ILE A 444 -11.00 -18.60 -3.17
N LEU A 445 -10.02 -19.31 -3.75
CA LEU A 445 -8.79 -18.72 -4.25
C LEU A 445 -9.04 -17.72 -5.39
N ALA A 446 -9.95 -18.03 -6.31
CA ALA A 446 -10.31 -17.15 -7.43
C ALA A 446 -11.03 -15.88 -6.93
N GLU A 447 -11.99 -16.01 -6.00
CA GLU A 447 -12.69 -14.90 -5.38
C GLU A 447 -11.72 -14.00 -4.60
N TYR A 448 -10.85 -14.60 -3.78
CA TYR A 448 -9.78 -13.89 -3.08
C TYR A 448 -8.87 -13.13 -4.06
N ALA A 449 -8.44 -13.77 -5.15
CA ALA A 449 -7.55 -13.13 -6.12
C ALA A 449 -8.21 -11.92 -6.79
N LYS A 450 -9.50 -12.04 -7.15
CA LYS A 450 -10.26 -10.93 -7.73
C LYS A 450 -10.44 -9.77 -6.75
N GLU A 451 -10.76 -10.07 -5.49
CA GLU A 451 -10.85 -9.05 -4.42
C GLU A 451 -9.52 -8.32 -4.20
N CYS A 452 -8.38 -9.05 -4.22
CA CYS A 452 -7.07 -8.43 -4.12
C CYS A 452 -6.81 -7.44 -5.27
N GLN A 453 -7.02 -7.86 -6.51
CA GLN A 453 -6.82 -7.00 -7.68
C GLN A 453 -7.74 -5.78 -7.63
N SER A 454 -9.00 -5.95 -7.24
CA SER A 454 -9.94 -4.86 -7.02
C SER A 454 -9.49 -3.90 -5.91
N ALA A 455 -8.70 -4.38 -4.96
CA ALA A 455 -8.13 -3.59 -3.86
C ALA A 455 -6.75 -2.97 -4.18
N GLY A 456 -6.19 -3.22 -5.37
CA GLY A 456 -4.86 -2.74 -5.76
C GLY A 456 -3.70 -3.57 -5.18
N LEU A 457 -3.94 -4.83 -4.80
CA LEU A 457 -2.90 -5.75 -4.32
C LEU A 457 -2.71 -6.89 -5.31
N VAL A 458 -1.46 -7.32 -5.50
CA VAL A 458 -1.13 -8.53 -6.26
C VAL A 458 -1.51 -9.76 -5.42
N PRO A 459 -2.38 -10.66 -5.90
CA PRO A 459 -2.67 -11.91 -5.20
C PRO A 459 -1.56 -12.94 -5.40
N ILE A 460 -1.15 -13.59 -4.32
CA ILE A 460 -0.42 -14.87 -4.35
C ILE A 460 -1.40 -15.96 -3.96
N VAL A 461 -1.78 -16.80 -4.91
CA VAL A 461 -2.63 -17.98 -4.68
C VAL A 461 -1.77 -19.17 -4.32
N GLU A 462 -2.04 -19.82 -3.16
CA GLU A 462 -1.21 -20.92 -2.65
C GLU A 462 -2.02 -22.21 -2.50
N PRO A 463 -2.26 -22.99 -3.59
CA PRO A 463 -2.85 -24.32 -3.53
C PRO A 463 -1.79 -25.33 -3.11
N GLU A 464 -1.60 -25.53 -1.81
CA GLU A 464 -0.58 -26.42 -1.26
C GLU A 464 -1.09 -27.86 -1.20
N VAL A 465 -0.39 -28.79 -1.85
CA VAL A 465 -0.50 -30.21 -1.61
C VAL A 465 0.30 -30.57 -0.36
N VAL A 466 -0.38 -31.04 0.69
CA VAL A 466 0.26 -31.32 1.98
C VAL A 466 1.19 -32.53 1.84
N TYR A 467 2.44 -32.37 2.31
CA TYR A 467 3.49 -33.38 2.20
C TYR A 467 3.25 -34.66 3.02
N ASP A 468 2.46 -34.57 4.10
CA ASP A 468 2.14 -35.72 4.91
C ASP A 468 1.18 -36.67 4.14
N GLY A 469 1.59 -37.93 3.96
CA GLY A 469 0.82 -38.93 3.25
C GLY A 469 1.68 -40.09 2.76
N TYR A 470 1.02 -41.18 2.33
CA TYR A 470 1.65 -42.32 1.68
C TYR A 470 1.23 -42.37 0.22
N TYR A 471 1.99 -41.73 -0.67
CA TYR A 471 1.77 -41.65 -2.10
C TYR A 471 3.11 -41.40 -2.83
N ASP A 472 3.24 -41.92 -4.03
CA ASP A 472 4.40 -41.72 -4.89
C ASP A 472 4.37 -40.32 -5.57
N ILE A 473 5.46 -40.00 -6.27
CA ILE A 473 5.62 -38.73 -6.98
C ILE A 473 4.60 -38.57 -8.12
N ASP A 474 4.23 -39.68 -8.80
CA ASP A 474 3.28 -39.66 -9.90
C ASP A 474 1.87 -39.29 -9.41
N LYS A 475 1.46 -39.79 -8.24
CA LYS A 475 0.19 -39.43 -7.61
C LYS A 475 0.18 -37.97 -7.15
N SER A 476 1.32 -37.48 -6.67
CA SER A 476 1.48 -36.06 -6.34
C SER A 476 1.34 -35.18 -7.59
N ALA A 477 1.97 -35.58 -8.70
CA ALA A 477 1.85 -34.91 -9.99
C ALA A 477 0.40 -34.89 -10.50
N GLU A 478 -0.28 -36.05 -10.46
CA GLU A 478 -1.69 -36.19 -10.87
C GLU A 478 -2.61 -35.24 -10.10
N VAL A 479 -2.45 -35.17 -8.76
CA VAL A 479 -3.27 -34.32 -7.90
C VAL A 479 -2.96 -32.86 -8.14
N THR A 480 -1.67 -32.49 -8.23
CA THR A 480 -1.24 -31.12 -8.49
C THR A 480 -1.80 -30.62 -9.82
N ALA A 481 -1.71 -31.41 -10.88
CA ALA A 481 -2.29 -31.11 -12.20
C ALA A 481 -3.79 -30.81 -12.13
N ARG A 482 -4.56 -31.71 -11.50
CA ARG A 482 -6.02 -31.53 -11.34
C ARG A 482 -6.38 -30.24 -10.59
N ILE A 483 -5.62 -29.92 -9.53
CA ILE A 483 -5.84 -28.70 -8.75
C ILE A 483 -5.55 -27.46 -9.60
N LEU A 484 -4.43 -27.45 -10.34
CA LEU A 484 -4.03 -26.30 -11.18
C LEU A 484 -5.01 -26.09 -12.33
N ASP A 485 -5.43 -27.14 -13.04
CA ASP A 485 -6.43 -27.06 -14.10
C ASP A 485 -7.74 -26.44 -13.60
N LYS A 486 -8.24 -26.92 -12.45
CA LYS A 486 -9.46 -26.37 -11.85
C LYS A 486 -9.27 -24.93 -11.38
N LEU A 487 -8.12 -24.61 -10.77
CA LEU A 487 -7.82 -23.27 -10.29
C LEU A 487 -7.82 -22.24 -11.42
N PHE A 488 -7.05 -22.48 -12.48
CA PHE A 488 -6.94 -21.52 -13.57
C PHE A 488 -8.23 -21.39 -14.38
N THR A 489 -8.98 -22.49 -14.58
CA THR A 489 -10.31 -22.42 -15.17
C THR A 489 -11.25 -21.54 -14.32
N THR A 490 -11.26 -21.75 -13.01
CA THR A 490 -12.09 -20.95 -12.10
C THR A 490 -11.64 -19.49 -12.04
N MET A 491 -10.34 -19.22 -12.05
CA MET A 491 -9.82 -17.84 -12.09
C MET A 491 -10.23 -17.10 -13.36
N ALA A 492 -10.27 -17.79 -14.51
CA ALA A 492 -10.78 -17.21 -15.76
C ALA A 492 -12.27 -16.86 -15.65
N ASP A 493 -13.09 -17.74 -15.05
CA ASP A 493 -14.52 -17.48 -14.82
C ASP A 493 -14.76 -16.24 -13.93
N PHE A 494 -13.86 -15.99 -12.98
CA PHE A 494 -13.89 -14.79 -12.11
C PHE A 494 -13.25 -13.54 -12.74
N GLY A 495 -12.69 -13.64 -13.94
CA GLY A 495 -12.02 -12.54 -14.62
C GLY A 495 -10.79 -12.03 -13.86
N VAL A 496 -10.01 -12.97 -13.30
CA VAL A 496 -8.73 -12.64 -12.65
C VAL A 496 -7.67 -12.37 -13.73
N ASN A 497 -6.97 -11.23 -13.61
CA ASN A 497 -5.84 -10.94 -14.48
C ASN A 497 -4.62 -11.78 -14.05
N LEU A 498 -4.25 -12.77 -14.87
CA LEU A 498 -3.14 -13.69 -14.58
C LEU A 498 -1.78 -13.00 -14.63
N LYS A 499 -1.59 -11.97 -15.44
CA LYS A 499 -0.34 -11.19 -15.48
C LYS A 499 -0.09 -10.38 -14.19
N ALA A 500 -1.14 -10.17 -13.41
CA ALA A 500 -1.10 -9.55 -12.08
C ALA A 500 -1.35 -10.55 -10.95
N CYS A 501 -1.03 -11.84 -11.14
CA CYS A 501 -1.23 -12.92 -10.16
C CYS A 501 0.00 -13.82 -10.10
N ILE A 502 0.36 -14.28 -8.90
CA ILE A 502 1.49 -15.18 -8.66
C ILE A 502 0.96 -16.50 -8.09
N LEU A 503 1.41 -17.61 -8.68
CA LEU A 503 1.18 -18.95 -8.13
C LEU A 503 2.27 -19.28 -7.12
N LYS A 504 1.86 -19.67 -5.90
CA LYS A 504 2.75 -20.29 -4.92
C LYS A 504 2.35 -21.73 -4.72
N CYS A 505 3.22 -22.66 -5.04
CA CYS A 505 2.90 -24.08 -4.97
C CYS A 505 4.05 -24.92 -4.40
N ASN A 506 3.78 -26.19 -4.14
CA ASN A 506 4.80 -27.18 -3.85
C ASN A 506 5.61 -27.48 -5.11
N MET A 507 6.86 -27.91 -4.94
CA MET A 507 7.46 -28.82 -5.89
C MET A 507 6.75 -30.18 -5.79
N VAL A 508 6.67 -30.92 -6.88
CA VAL A 508 6.07 -32.26 -6.89
C VAL A 508 6.98 -33.24 -6.15
N LEU A 509 6.50 -33.75 -5.02
CA LEU A 509 7.23 -34.62 -4.10
C LEU A 509 6.41 -35.87 -3.80
N ALA A 510 7.05 -37.02 -3.59
CA ALA A 510 6.38 -38.15 -2.95
C ALA A 510 6.01 -37.81 -1.50
N GLY A 511 4.96 -38.39 -0.98
CA GLY A 511 4.52 -38.20 0.40
C GLY A 511 5.54 -38.72 1.41
N LYS A 512 5.61 -38.06 2.54
CA LYS A 512 6.60 -38.31 3.60
C LYS A 512 6.71 -39.78 4.04
N GLN A 513 5.60 -40.50 4.08
CA GLN A 513 5.55 -41.89 4.51
C GLN A 513 5.89 -42.87 3.36
N PHE A 514 5.91 -42.42 2.10
CA PHE A 514 6.25 -43.24 0.94
C PHE A 514 7.78 -43.33 0.76
N GLY A 515 8.48 -42.22 0.90
CA GLY A 515 9.92 -42.15 0.77
C GLY A 515 10.39 -40.81 0.16
N GLU A 516 11.71 -40.63 0.11
CA GLU A 516 12.30 -39.42 -0.47
C GLU A 516 12.47 -39.57 -1.98
N SER A 517 12.08 -38.54 -2.73
CA SER A 517 12.39 -38.39 -4.15
C SER A 517 13.74 -37.71 -4.34
N THR A 518 14.48 -38.12 -5.36
CA THR A 518 15.74 -37.45 -5.72
C THR A 518 15.48 -36.06 -6.32
N PRO A 519 16.44 -35.13 -6.26
CA PRO A 519 16.29 -33.82 -6.89
C PRO A 519 15.96 -33.88 -8.39
N ASP A 520 16.52 -34.83 -9.14
CA ASP A 520 16.25 -34.99 -10.58
C ASP A 520 14.78 -35.42 -10.80
N GLU A 521 14.26 -36.39 -10.05
CA GLU A 521 12.84 -36.81 -10.12
C GLU A 521 11.90 -35.64 -9.79
N VAL A 522 12.21 -34.87 -8.73
CA VAL A 522 11.44 -33.69 -8.33
C VAL A 522 11.48 -32.63 -9.42
N GLY A 523 12.68 -32.38 -9.98
CA GLY A 523 12.89 -31.41 -11.05
C GLY A 523 12.09 -31.73 -12.30
N GLU A 524 12.14 -32.98 -12.77
CA GLU A 524 11.44 -33.45 -13.96
C GLU A 524 9.91 -33.42 -13.76
N ALA A 525 9.40 -34.00 -12.67
CA ALA A 525 7.98 -34.04 -12.37
C ALA A 525 7.38 -32.64 -12.19
N THR A 526 8.06 -31.76 -11.46
CA THR A 526 7.61 -30.39 -11.23
C THR A 526 7.59 -29.60 -12.53
N ALA A 527 8.69 -29.66 -13.31
CA ALA A 527 8.77 -28.93 -14.57
C ALA A 527 7.71 -29.38 -15.57
N LYS A 528 7.42 -30.69 -15.64
CA LYS A 528 6.35 -31.24 -16.49
C LYS A 528 5.00 -30.66 -16.09
N VAL A 529 4.63 -30.74 -14.82
CA VAL A 529 3.35 -30.21 -14.32
C VAL A 529 3.21 -28.72 -14.60
N LEU A 530 4.26 -27.93 -14.34
CA LEU A 530 4.22 -26.49 -14.59
C LEU A 530 4.04 -26.17 -16.08
N LYS A 531 4.75 -26.84 -16.97
CA LYS A 531 4.69 -26.60 -18.42
C LYS A 531 3.32 -27.02 -19.03
N GLU A 532 2.68 -28.02 -18.48
CA GLU A 532 1.43 -28.58 -19.01
C GLU A 532 0.19 -27.90 -18.40
N HIS A 533 0.25 -27.38 -17.16
CA HIS A 533 -0.92 -26.96 -16.38
C HIS A 533 -0.88 -25.52 -15.85
N VAL A 534 0.17 -24.74 -16.14
CA VAL A 534 0.22 -23.33 -15.76
C VAL A 534 0.18 -22.45 -17.01
N PRO A 535 -0.78 -21.50 -17.11
CA PRO A 535 -0.88 -20.59 -18.24
C PRO A 535 0.38 -19.73 -18.43
N SER A 536 0.80 -19.52 -19.67
CA SER A 536 2.00 -18.76 -20.04
C SER A 536 1.97 -17.29 -19.64
N GLU A 537 0.76 -16.73 -19.55
CA GLU A 537 0.52 -15.34 -19.16
C GLU A 537 0.59 -15.08 -17.66
N LEU A 538 0.77 -16.12 -16.82
CA LEU A 538 0.90 -15.92 -15.37
C LEU A 538 2.14 -15.07 -15.06
N ALA A 539 2.01 -14.11 -14.12
CA ALA A 539 3.13 -13.25 -13.72
C ALA A 539 4.36 -14.04 -13.26
N GLY A 540 4.16 -15.18 -12.58
CA GLY A 540 5.24 -16.07 -12.19
C GLY A 540 4.83 -17.13 -11.16
N VAL A 541 5.77 -18.04 -10.92
CA VAL A 541 5.63 -19.14 -9.96
C VAL A 541 6.69 -19.00 -8.88
N VAL A 542 6.27 -19.14 -7.63
CA VAL A 542 7.16 -19.20 -6.47
C VAL A 542 6.92 -20.48 -5.68
N PHE A 543 7.97 -21.17 -5.29
CA PHE A 543 7.84 -22.41 -4.55
C PHE A 543 7.81 -22.18 -3.04
N LEU A 544 6.95 -22.93 -2.35
CA LEU A 544 7.06 -23.14 -0.92
C LEU A 544 8.04 -24.27 -0.61
N SER A 545 8.56 -24.32 0.62
CA SER A 545 9.53 -25.35 1.05
C SER A 545 8.91 -26.46 1.92
N GLY A 546 7.61 -26.66 1.80
CA GLY A 546 6.84 -27.57 2.66
C GLY A 546 7.38 -29.01 2.66
N GLY A 547 7.68 -29.53 3.84
CA GLY A 547 8.15 -30.90 4.03
C GLY A 547 9.62 -31.19 3.72
N GLN A 548 10.32 -30.27 3.07
CA GLN A 548 11.71 -30.41 2.67
C GLN A 548 12.68 -29.92 3.76
N THR A 549 13.87 -30.54 3.85
CA THR A 549 14.98 -29.96 4.60
C THR A 549 15.48 -28.69 3.89
N VAL A 550 16.34 -27.96 4.57
CA VAL A 550 16.93 -26.72 4.05
C VAL A 550 17.72 -26.99 2.76
N GLU A 551 18.49 -28.08 2.72
CA GLU A 551 19.29 -28.51 1.58
C GLU A 551 18.41 -29.08 0.46
N GLN A 552 17.41 -29.89 0.79
CA GLN A 552 16.49 -30.43 -0.20
C GLN A 552 15.76 -29.32 -0.95
N ALA A 553 15.27 -28.29 -0.24
CA ALA A 553 14.57 -27.18 -0.87
C ALA A 553 15.45 -26.44 -1.90
N THR A 554 16.74 -26.24 -1.58
CA THR A 554 17.70 -25.60 -2.50
C THR A 554 18.05 -26.49 -3.68
N ASN A 555 18.33 -27.80 -3.43
CA ASN A 555 18.74 -28.74 -4.47
C ASN A 555 17.56 -29.02 -5.43
N ASN A 556 16.37 -29.17 -4.91
CA ASN A 556 15.16 -29.38 -5.71
C ASN A 556 14.83 -28.13 -6.54
N LEU A 557 14.99 -26.92 -5.98
CA LEU A 557 14.86 -25.68 -6.75
C LEU A 557 15.86 -25.66 -7.92
N ALA A 558 17.12 -26.02 -7.69
CA ALA A 558 18.14 -26.12 -8.73
C ALA A 558 17.73 -27.10 -9.83
N ALA A 559 17.21 -28.26 -9.44
CA ALA A 559 16.77 -29.28 -10.38
C ALA A 559 15.55 -28.81 -11.21
N VAL A 560 14.59 -28.12 -10.62
CA VAL A 560 13.47 -27.52 -11.36
C VAL A 560 13.99 -26.47 -12.36
N ILE A 561 14.86 -25.57 -11.95
CA ILE A 561 15.41 -24.52 -12.84
C ILE A 561 16.19 -25.14 -14.01
N LYS A 562 16.95 -26.20 -13.77
CA LYS A 562 17.68 -26.97 -14.81
C LYS A 562 16.75 -27.54 -15.87
N ASN A 563 15.52 -27.91 -15.49
CA ASN A 563 14.49 -28.43 -16.39
C ASN A 563 13.67 -27.35 -17.14
N GLY A 564 14.08 -26.07 -17.03
CA GLY A 564 13.54 -24.96 -17.85
C GLY A 564 13.89 -25.10 -19.34
N PRO A 565 13.60 -24.10 -20.19
CA PRO A 565 12.96 -22.85 -19.79
C PRO A 565 11.47 -23.00 -19.50
N PHE A 566 10.91 -21.99 -18.80
CA PHE A 566 9.47 -21.80 -18.55
C PHE A 566 9.00 -20.53 -19.24
N GLU A 567 7.73 -20.44 -19.62
CA GLU A 567 7.10 -19.27 -20.24
C GLU A 567 6.97 -18.09 -19.26
N PHE A 568 7.09 -18.36 -17.97
CA PHE A 568 6.99 -17.41 -16.86
C PHE A 568 8.20 -17.51 -15.93
N PRO A 569 8.50 -16.46 -15.12
CA PRO A 569 9.54 -16.52 -14.10
C PRO A 569 9.23 -17.59 -13.04
N VAL A 570 10.26 -18.33 -12.63
CA VAL A 570 10.20 -19.32 -11.53
C VAL A 570 11.25 -18.96 -10.49
N THR A 571 10.82 -18.78 -9.22
CA THR A 571 11.69 -18.46 -8.09
C THR A 571 11.16 -19.10 -6.79
N PHE A 572 11.57 -18.62 -5.63
CA PHE A 572 11.18 -19.17 -4.34
C PHE A 572 10.36 -18.19 -3.48
N SER A 573 9.48 -18.74 -2.63
CA SER A 573 8.85 -18.05 -1.50
C SER A 573 8.93 -18.93 -0.25
N PHE A 574 10.14 -19.02 0.27
CA PHE A 574 10.44 -19.94 1.36
C PHE A 574 10.22 -19.30 2.74
N ALA A 575 9.75 -20.13 3.70
CA ALA A 575 9.75 -19.85 5.12
C ALA A 575 10.84 -20.68 5.81
N ARG A 576 10.56 -21.94 6.15
CA ARG A 576 11.45 -22.81 6.92
C ARG A 576 12.84 -22.96 6.31
N ALA A 577 12.94 -23.15 5.00
CA ALA A 577 14.23 -23.33 4.31
C ALA A 577 15.17 -22.12 4.44
N LEU A 578 14.65 -20.94 4.76
CA LEU A 578 15.43 -19.74 5.07
C LEU A 578 15.59 -19.52 6.58
N GLN A 579 14.51 -19.67 7.33
CA GLN A 579 14.40 -19.21 8.71
C GLN A 579 14.88 -20.22 9.77
N ASP A 580 14.72 -21.53 9.53
CA ASP A 580 15.02 -22.54 10.55
C ASP A 580 16.47 -22.49 11.03
N PRO A 581 17.51 -22.36 10.19
CA PRO A 581 18.89 -22.23 10.68
C PRO A 581 19.08 -21.03 11.60
N ALA A 582 18.47 -19.91 11.30
CA ALA A 582 18.50 -18.72 12.15
C ALA A 582 17.76 -18.93 13.47
N LEU A 583 16.59 -19.57 13.46
CA LEU A 583 15.83 -19.90 14.67
C LEU A 583 16.63 -20.82 15.60
N PHE A 584 17.25 -21.87 15.04
CA PHE A 584 18.08 -22.81 15.79
C PHE A 584 19.39 -22.17 16.32
N THR A 585 19.87 -21.12 15.69
CA THR A 585 21.00 -20.32 16.16
C THR A 585 20.58 -19.36 17.26
N TRP A 586 19.49 -18.62 17.04
CA TRP A 586 18.98 -17.61 17.98
C TRP A 586 18.52 -18.22 19.32
N LYS A 587 17.71 -19.27 19.29
CA LYS A 587 17.14 -19.97 20.48
C LYS A 587 16.49 -19.06 21.52
N GLY A 588 15.97 -17.90 21.07
CA GLY A 588 15.34 -16.92 21.96
C GLY A 588 16.33 -16.05 22.77
N ASP A 589 17.63 -16.18 22.55
CA ASP A 589 18.67 -15.40 23.22
C ASP A 589 19.16 -14.25 22.32
N ASN A 590 19.02 -13.04 22.80
CA ASN A 590 19.39 -11.83 22.05
C ASN A 590 20.92 -11.72 21.83
N ALA A 591 21.75 -12.43 22.63
CA ALA A 591 23.19 -12.52 22.37
C ALA A 591 23.53 -13.22 21.04
N ASN A 592 22.62 -14.03 20.50
CA ASN A 592 22.80 -14.81 19.29
C ASN A 592 22.21 -14.13 18.03
N ILE A 593 21.67 -12.91 18.12
CA ILE A 593 20.96 -12.25 17.02
C ILE A 593 21.86 -12.12 15.77
N GLU A 594 23.07 -11.64 15.92
CA GLU A 594 23.96 -11.44 14.76
C GLU A 594 24.38 -12.78 14.11
N ALA A 595 24.63 -13.80 14.91
CA ALA A 595 24.90 -15.14 14.38
C ALA A 595 23.67 -15.74 13.67
N ALA A 596 22.47 -15.46 14.16
CA ALA A 596 21.22 -15.88 13.53
C ALA A 596 20.98 -15.14 12.19
N LYS A 597 21.28 -13.85 12.13
CA LYS A 597 21.22 -13.07 10.87
C LYS A 597 22.18 -13.63 9.82
N GLU A 598 23.39 -14.01 10.22
CA GLU A 598 24.35 -14.60 9.31
C GLU A 598 23.88 -15.97 8.79
N ALA A 599 23.40 -16.84 9.66
CA ALA A 599 22.82 -18.12 9.26
C ALA A 599 21.61 -17.96 8.30
N PHE A 600 20.80 -16.93 8.48
CA PHE A 600 19.72 -16.58 7.56
C PHE A 600 20.26 -16.09 6.20
N LYS A 601 21.26 -15.21 6.23
CA LYS A 601 21.89 -14.65 5.03
C LYS A 601 22.57 -15.71 4.17
N GLU A 602 23.23 -16.71 4.78
CA GLU A 602 23.79 -17.86 4.06
C GLU A 602 22.71 -18.59 3.25
N ARG A 603 21.52 -18.76 3.82
CA ARG A 603 20.40 -19.41 3.12
C ARG A 603 19.85 -18.56 1.98
N LEU A 604 19.79 -17.25 2.16
CA LEU A 604 19.40 -16.31 1.10
C LEU A 604 20.35 -16.40 -0.09
N ILE A 605 21.66 -16.38 0.18
CA ILE A 605 22.71 -16.51 -0.85
C ILE A 605 22.56 -17.84 -1.59
N ALA A 606 22.47 -18.96 -0.87
CA ALA A 606 22.39 -20.29 -1.47
C ALA A 606 21.19 -20.44 -2.43
N ASN A 607 20.01 -19.91 -2.05
CA ASN A 607 18.82 -19.99 -2.90
C ASN A 607 18.83 -18.98 -4.06
N THR A 608 19.47 -17.82 -3.87
CA THR A 608 19.62 -16.81 -4.93
C THR A 608 20.62 -17.27 -6.00
N ASP A 609 21.70 -17.93 -5.61
CA ASP A 609 22.72 -18.44 -6.53
C ASP A 609 22.18 -19.50 -7.48
N VAL A 610 21.22 -20.31 -7.03
CA VAL A 610 20.52 -21.30 -7.87
C VAL A 610 19.72 -20.64 -9.01
N LEU A 611 19.28 -19.40 -8.84
CA LEU A 611 18.46 -18.68 -9.81
C LEU A 611 19.27 -17.87 -10.83
N ARG A 612 20.59 -17.74 -10.64
CA ARG A 612 21.52 -17.06 -11.54
C ARG A 612 21.88 -17.94 -12.73
#